data_921a9691c65917ab0ca3938ea928e080
#
_entry.id   921a9691c65917ab0ca3938ea928e080
#
_cell.length_a   1.000
_cell.length_b   1.000
_cell.length_c   1.000
_cell.angle_alpha   90.00
_cell.angle_beta   90.00
_cell.angle_gamma   90.00
#
_symmetry.space_group_name_H-M   'P 1'
#
loop_
_entity.id
_entity.type
_entity.pdbx_description
1 polymer ?
#
loop_
_entity_poly.entity_id
_entity_poly.type
_entity_poly.pdbx_seq_one_letter_code
_entity_poly.pdbx_strand_id
1 'polypeptide(L)'
;MKRFLLKALLLLSVVPLMPIQASAQGVQQTFDRMERLQKEGPAFQRAMNLARTKAVALNGGLGQYVPAACMFSTTLARQRCLMRADALGFVFRFSGGPPGWETEGRSPAVITEVSVSSDGKALLNIQNSVQ
;
A
#
# COMPACT_ATOMS: atom_id res chain seq x y z
N MET A 1 45.98 -44.59 58.55
CA MET A 1 45.39 -43.25 58.54
C MET A 1 45.44 -42.72 57.11
N LYS A 2 44.36 -42.81 56.35
CA LYS A 2 44.27 -42.30 54.94
C LYS A 2 43.44 -41.03 54.99
N ARG A 3 44.13 -39.90 54.63
CA ARG A 3 43.45 -38.58 54.48
C ARG A 3 42.83 -38.49 53.07
N PHE A 4 41.50 -38.49 52.99
CA PHE A 4 40.79 -38.19 51.78
C PHE A 4 40.66 -36.69 51.62
N LEU A 5 41.36 -36.10 50.66
CA LEU A 5 41.18 -34.72 50.25
C LEU A 5 39.97 -34.63 49.30
N LEU A 6 38.91 -34.06 49.77
CA LEU A 6 37.73 -33.74 48.97
C LEU A 6 38.00 -32.46 48.14
N LYS A 7 38.27 -32.59 46.84
CA LYS A 7 38.32 -31.45 45.95
C LYS A 7 36.92 -31.07 45.54
N ALA A 8 36.42 -29.96 46.10
CA ALA A 8 35.20 -29.33 45.65
C ALA A 8 35.43 -28.62 44.29
N LEU A 9 34.82 -29.14 43.25
CA LEU A 9 34.86 -28.55 41.90
C LEU A 9 33.72 -27.49 41.82
N LEU A 10 34.06 -26.20 41.91
CA LEU A 10 33.14 -25.09 41.67
C LEU A 10 32.89 -25.00 40.16
N LEU A 11 31.73 -25.47 39.73
CA LEU A 11 31.21 -25.21 38.38
C LEU A 11 30.67 -23.77 38.31
N LEU A 12 31.43 -22.85 37.78
CA LEU A 12 30.93 -21.53 37.38
C LEU A 12 30.01 -21.72 36.15
N SER A 13 28.72 -21.62 36.38
CA SER A 13 27.74 -21.53 35.30
C SER A 13 27.84 -20.14 34.66
N VAL A 14 28.47 -20.06 33.48
CA VAL A 14 28.42 -18.87 32.65
C VAL A 14 27.06 -18.83 31.94
N VAL A 15 26.16 -18.00 32.44
CA VAL A 15 24.90 -17.69 31.74
C VAL A 15 25.23 -16.78 30.59
N PRO A 16 24.98 -17.17 29.31
CA PRO A 16 25.17 -16.25 28.20
C PRO A 16 24.13 -15.15 28.26
N LEU A 17 24.54 -13.90 28.46
CA LEU A 17 23.70 -12.74 28.21
C LEU A 17 23.39 -12.72 26.71
N MET A 18 22.19 -13.13 26.33
CA MET A 18 21.68 -12.94 24.98
C MET A 18 21.41 -11.43 24.74
N PRO A 19 22.00 -10.82 23.73
CA PRO A 19 21.73 -9.41 23.45
C PRO A 19 20.29 -9.26 22.96
N ILE A 20 19.55 -8.35 23.60
CA ILE A 20 18.20 -7.94 23.19
C ILE A 20 18.33 -7.03 21.93
N GLN A 21 18.59 -7.63 20.78
CA GLN A 21 18.72 -6.90 19.50
C GLN A 21 17.41 -6.85 18.69
N ALA A 22 16.40 -7.63 19.06
CA ALA A 22 15.16 -7.75 18.30
C ALA A 22 14.27 -6.48 18.31
N SER A 23 14.35 -5.65 19.35
CA SER A 23 13.48 -4.46 19.50
C SER A 23 13.96 -3.25 18.65
N ALA A 24 15.24 -3.08 18.43
CA ALA A 24 15.80 -1.97 17.65
C ALA A 24 15.46 -2.07 16.16
N GLN A 25 15.44 -3.28 15.60
CA GLN A 25 15.07 -3.52 14.19
C GLN A 25 13.59 -3.23 13.91
N GLY A 26 12.69 -3.56 14.82
CA GLY A 26 11.26 -3.29 14.67
C GLY A 26 10.95 -1.80 14.69
N VAL A 27 11.62 -1.02 15.54
CA VAL A 27 11.47 0.43 15.61
C VAL A 27 11.99 1.08 14.34
N GLN A 28 13.16 0.69 13.83
CA GLN A 28 13.74 1.22 12.61
C GLN A 28 12.83 0.97 11.39
N GLN A 29 12.32 -0.26 11.24
CA GLN A 29 11.38 -0.60 10.17
C GLN A 29 10.10 0.25 10.23
N THR A 30 9.62 0.60 11.43
CA THR A 30 8.46 1.46 11.61
C THR A 30 8.74 2.89 11.17
N PHE A 31 9.89 3.44 11.53
CA PHE A 31 10.32 4.78 11.09
C PHE A 31 10.50 4.85 9.58
N ASP A 32 11.18 3.89 8.97
CA ASP A 32 11.39 3.83 7.51
C ASP A 32 10.05 3.74 6.76
N ARG A 33 9.10 2.99 7.30
CA ARG A 33 7.74 2.91 6.75
C ARG A 33 6.99 4.23 6.86
N MET A 34 7.06 4.90 8.00
CA MET A 34 6.41 6.21 8.20
C MET A 34 7.01 7.27 7.28
N GLU A 35 8.34 7.32 7.17
CA GLU A 35 9.02 8.24 6.26
C GLU A 35 8.61 8.01 4.80
N ARG A 36 8.54 6.76 4.37
CA ARG A 36 8.08 6.38 3.04
C ARG A 36 6.64 6.83 2.78
N LEU A 37 5.72 6.58 3.73
CA LEU A 37 4.34 7.01 3.62
C LEU A 37 4.20 8.54 3.55
N GLN A 38 5.05 9.28 4.26
CA GLN A 38 5.07 10.74 4.20
C GLN A 38 5.59 11.27 2.85
N LYS A 39 6.57 10.61 2.24
CA LYS A 39 7.10 10.99 0.92
C LYS A 39 6.18 10.59 -0.22
N GLU A 40 5.62 9.37 -0.17
CA GLU A 40 4.81 8.80 -1.25
C GLU A 40 3.33 9.21 -1.17
N GLY A 41 2.83 9.53 0.01
CA GLY A 41 1.43 9.88 0.25
C GLY A 41 0.91 11.02 -0.65
N PRO A 42 1.60 12.16 -0.75
CA PRO A 42 1.16 13.26 -1.60
C PRO A 42 1.18 12.91 -3.10
N ALA A 43 2.17 12.14 -3.57
CA ALA A 43 2.24 11.69 -4.96
C ALA A 43 1.09 10.71 -5.28
N PHE A 44 0.83 9.77 -4.38
CA PHE A 44 -0.29 8.84 -4.50
C PHE A 44 -1.63 9.57 -4.56
N GLN A 45 -1.88 10.54 -3.68
CA GLN A 45 -3.13 11.32 -3.68
C GLN A 45 -3.33 12.07 -4.99
N ARG A 46 -2.26 12.70 -5.52
CA ARG A 46 -2.31 13.36 -6.82
C ARG A 46 -2.61 12.36 -7.94
N ALA A 47 -1.91 11.22 -7.95
CA ALA A 47 -2.09 10.18 -8.95
C ALA A 47 -3.52 9.62 -8.95
N MET A 48 -4.08 9.35 -7.78
CA MET A 48 -5.45 8.85 -7.64
C MET A 48 -6.47 9.88 -8.12
N ASN A 49 -6.31 11.15 -7.74
CA ASN A 49 -7.18 12.22 -8.19
C ASN A 49 -7.11 12.41 -9.70
N LEU A 50 -5.91 12.37 -10.28
CA LEU A 50 -5.70 12.47 -11.73
C LEU A 50 -6.35 11.29 -12.45
N ALA A 51 -6.10 10.06 -11.99
CA ALA A 51 -6.69 8.84 -12.57
C ALA A 51 -8.21 8.88 -12.57
N ARG A 52 -8.81 9.25 -11.43
CA ARG A 52 -10.27 9.39 -11.29
C ARG A 52 -10.83 10.45 -12.24
N THR A 53 -10.24 11.64 -12.25
CA THR A 53 -10.68 12.76 -13.09
C THR A 53 -10.61 12.41 -14.58
N LYS A 54 -9.52 11.76 -15.00
CA LYS A 54 -9.36 11.35 -16.40
C LYS A 54 -10.31 10.24 -16.81
N ALA A 55 -10.57 9.26 -15.93
CA ALA A 55 -11.56 8.22 -16.18
C ALA A 55 -12.97 8.79 -16.31
N VAL A 56 -13.35 9.71 -15.44
CA VAL A 56 -14.66 10.41 -15.52
C VAL A 56 -14.77 11.18 -16.85
N ALA A 57 -13.76 11.93 -17.24
CA ALA A 57 -13.77 12.68 -18.49
C ALA A 57 -13.85 11.75 -19.72
N LEU A 58 -13.11 10.64 -19.72
CA LEU A 58 -13.12 9.65 -20.80
C LEU A 58 -14.52 9.02 -20.98
N ASN A 59 -15.28 8.86 -19.90
CA ASN A 59 -16.55 8.17 -19.89
C ASN A 59 -17.78 9.11 -19.88
N GLY A 60 -17.64 10.36 -20.27
CA GLY A 60 -18.75 11.28 -20.48
C GLY A 60 -19.15 12.14 -19.28
N GLY A 61 -18.33 12.16 -18.23
CA GLY A 61 -18.56 12.98 -17.04
C GLY A 61 -19.34 12.26 -15.93
N LEU A 62 -19.46 12.91 -14.77
CA LEU A 62 -20.09 12.33 -13.55
C LEU A 62 -21.58 12.02 -13.72
N GLY A 63 -22.25 12.66 -14.66
CA GLY A 63 -23.65 12.36 -14.97
C GLY A 63 -23.84 11.02 -15.70
N GLN A 64 -22.79 10.47 -16.28
CA GLN A 64 -22.79 9.21 -17.03
C GLN A 64 -21.97 8.11 -16.38
N TYR A 65 -20.94 8.50 -15.62
CA TYR A 65 -19.96 7.57 -15.10
C TYR A 65 -19.47 7.98 -13.70
N VAL A 66 -19.55 7.04 -12.78
CA VAL A 66 -19.00 7.16 -11.42
C VAL A 66 -18.01 6.03 -11.19
N PRO A 67 -16.75 6.33 -10.87
CA PRO A 67 -15.75 5.33 -10.49
C PRO A 67 -16.15 4.61 -9.21
N ALA A 68 -15.67 3.37 -9.04
CA ALA A 68 -15.85 2.59 -7.81
C ALA A 68 -15.34 3.33 -6.56
N ALA A 69 -15.96 3.06 -5.42
CA ALA A 69 -15.67 3.71 -4.14
C ALA A 69 -14.21 3.63 -3.71
N CYS A 70 -13.47 2.59 -4.13
CA CYS A 70 -12.03 2.47 -3.87
C CYS A 70 -11.22 3.64 -4.44
N MET A 71 -11.67 4.32 -5.47
CA MET A 71 -11.00 5.50 -6.04
C MET A 71 -11.20 6.79 -5.23
N PHE A 72 -11.92 6.71 -4.12
CA PHE A 72 -12.13 7.81 -3.17
C PHE A 72 -11.47 7.56 -1.81
N SER A 73 -10.81 6.42 -1.64
CA SER A 73 -10.07 6.09 -0.41
C SER A 73 -8.79 6.90 -0.31
N THR A 74 -8.56 7.52 0.84
CA THR A 74 -7.38 8.35 1.10
C THR A 74 -6.19 7.57 1.65
N THR A 75 -6.36 6.28 1.99
CA THR A 75 -5.34 5.45 2.61
C THR A 75 -4.72 4.46 1.63
N LEU A 76 -3.40 4.53 1.47
CA LEU A 76 -2.63 3.60 0.65
C LEU A 76 -2.79 2.14 1.11
N ALA A 77 -2.89 1.92 2.43
CA ALA A 77 -2.94 0.59 3.03
C ALA A 77 -4.22 -0.22 2.69
N ARG A 78 -5.30 0.44 2.24
CA ARG A 78 -6.59 -0.19 1.92
C ARG A 78 -7.02 0.02 0.47
N GLN A 79 -6.09 0.41 -0.39
CA GLN A 79 -6.39 0.76 -1.77
C GLN A 79 -6.49 -0.48 -2.65
N ARG A 80 -7.70 -0.99 -2.82
CA ARG A 80 -7.98 -2.17 -3.65
C ARG A 80 -7.93 -1.89 -5.16
N CYS A 81 -8.00 -0.63 -5.56
CA CYS A 81 -7.91 -0.23 -6.96
C CYS A 81 -6.46 -0.01 -7.42
N LEU A 82 -5.51 0.07 -6.52
CA LEU A 82 -4.11 0.24 -6.84
C LEU A 82 -3.48 -1.12 -7.16
N MET A 83 -3.05 -1.29 -8.41
CA MET A 83 -2.40 -2.52 -8.89
C MET A 83 -0.90 -2.48 -8.73
N ARG A 84 -0.29 -1.29 -8.88
CA ARG A 84 1.16 -1.09 -8.80
C ARG A 84 1.50 0.32 -8.32
N ALA A 85 2.51 0.41 -7.47
CA ALA A 85 3.13 1.65 -7.06
C ALA A 85 4.64 1.41 -6.93
N ASP A 86 5.42 1.95 -7.85
CA ASP A 86 6.87 1.79 -7.94
C ASP A 86 7.54 3.02 -8.59
N ALA A 87 8.83 2.92 -8.89
CA ALA A 87 9.58 3.99 -9.54
C ALA A 87 9.04 4.37 -10.94
N LEU A 88 8.31 3.47 -11.61
CA LEU A 88 7.68 3.73 -12.90
C LEU A 88 6.35 4.47 -12.77
N GLY A 89 5.79 4.55 -11.57
CA GLY A 89 4.56 5.25 -11.27
C GLY A 89 3.49 4.40 -10.62
N PHE A 90 2.25 4.85 -10.77
CA PHE A 90 1.06 4.24 -10.21
C PHE A 90 0.20 3.65 -11.32
N VAL A 91 -0.33 2.44 -11.11
CA VAL A 91 -1.32 1.82 -11.99
C VAL A 91 -2.57 1.54 -11.17
N PHE A 92 -3.68 2.12 -11.57
CA PHE A 92 -4.99 1.90 -11.00
C PHE A 92 -5.84 1.09 -11.96
N ARG A 93 -6.60 0.14 -11.43
CA ARG A 93 -7.63 -0.60 -12.17
C ARG A 93 -8.90 -0.65 -11.35
N PHE A 94 -9.99 -0.15 -11.91
CA PHE A 94 -11.25 0.01 -11.20
C PHE A 94 -12.45 -0.08 -12.14
N SER A 95 -13.55 -0.53 -11.59
CA SER A 95 -14.84 -0.53 -12.26
C SER A 95 -15.49 0.84 -12.18
N GLY A 96 -16.37 1.14 -13.10
CA GLY A 96 -17.21 2.31 -13.10
C GLY A 96 -18.49 2.08 -13.89
N GLY A 97 -19.52 2.87 -13.57
CA GLY A 97 -20.82 2.72 -14.19
C GLY A 97 -21.70 3.94 -13.97
N PRO A 98 -22.98 3.87 -14.34
CA PRO A 98 -23.94 4.96 -14.17
C PRO A 98 -24.03 5.39 -12.70
N PRO A 99 -24.39 6.66 -12.40
CA PRO A 99 -24.56 7.11 -11.02
C PRO A 99 -25.40 6.15 -10.19
N GLY A 100 -24.94 5.83 -8.97
CA GLY A 100 -25.60 4.88 -8.06
C GLY A 100 -25.36 3.41 -8.34
N TRP A 101 -24.62 3.03 -9.37
CA TRP A 101 -24.44 1.61 -9.77
C TRP A 101 -23.93 0.72 -8.63
N GLU A 102 -22.95 1.20 -7.88
CA GLU A 102 -22.30 0.39 -6.83
C GLU A 102 -23.21 0.25 -5.59
N THR A 103 -23.87 1.34 -5.17
CA THR A 103 -24.76 1.35 -4.01
C THR A 103 -26.07 0.59 -4.26
N GLU A 104 -26.50 0.53 -5.50
CA GLU A 104 -27.70 -0.22 -5.92
C GLU A 104 -27.39 -1.66 -6.32
N GLY A 105 -26.12 -2.10 -6.22
CA GLY A 105 -25.69 -3.45 -6.58
C GLY A 105 -25.82 -3.76 -8.07
N ARG A 106 -25.83 -2.74 -8.93
CA ARG A 106 -25.84 -2.91 -10.38
C ARG A 106 -24.45 -3.28 -10.92
N SER A 107 -24.40 -3.97 -12.03
CA SER A 107 -23.13 -4.29 -12.70
C SER A 107 -22.46 -3.01 -13.21
N PRO A 108 -21.12 -2.90 -13.13
CA PRO A 108 -20.39 -1.82 -13.75
C PRO A 108 -20.51 -1.87 -15.29
N ALA A 109 -20.37 -0.70 -15.93
CA ALA A 109 -20.40 -0.63 -17.39
C ALA A 109 -19.03 -0.91 -18.01
N VAL A 110 -17.95 -0.45 -17.36
CA VAL A 110 -16.58 -0.58 -17.84
C VAL A 110 -15.61 -0.83 -16.70
N ILE A 111 -14.46 -1.42 -17.05
CA ILE A 111 -13.25 -1.42 -16.22
C ILE A 111 -12.27 -0.45 -16.85
N THR A 112 -11.78 0.50 -16.06
CA THR A 112 -10.79 1.49 -16.47
C THR A 112 -9.44 1.18 -15.86
N GLU A 113 -8.40 1.17 -16.67
CA GLU A 113 -7.01 1.09 -16.22
C GLU A 113 -6.30 2.40 -16.53
N VAL A 114 -5.63 2.96 -15.52
CA VAL A 114 -4.95 4.25 -15.61
C VAL A 114 -3.54 4.14 -15.07
N SER A 115 -2.56 4.54 -15.87
CA SER A 115 -1.17 4.66 -15.45
C SER A 115 -0.80 6.14 -15.30
N VAL A 116 -0.19 6.47 -14.16
CA VAL A 116 0.22 7.83 -13.76
C VAL A 116 1.68 7.82 -13.37
N SER A 117 2.40 8.90 -13.64
CA SER A 117 3.80 9.08 -13.27
C SER A 117 4.04 8.95 -11.76
N SER A 118 5.27 8.64 -11.36
CA SER A 118 5.65 8.43 -9.95
C SER A 118 5.48 9.67 -9.07
N ASP A 119 5.51 10.87 -9.64
CA ASP A 119 5.19 12.12 -8.93
C ASP A 119 3.69 12.43 -8.87
N GLY A 120 2.86 11.64 -9.53
CA GLY A 120 1.40 11.76 -9.57
C GLY A 120 0.87 12.89 -10.46
N LYS A 121 1.71 13.50 -11.31
CA LYS A 121 1.34 14.71 -12.06
C LYS A 121 0.99 14.46 -13.53
N ALA A 122 1.51 13.40 -14.11
CA ALA A 122 1.33 13.11 -15.55
C ALA A 122 0.54 11.81 -15.77
N LEU A 123 -0.46 11.87 -16.64
CA LEU A 123 -1.13 10.70 -17.18
C LEU A 123 -0.19 10.02 -18.18
N LEU A 124 0.11 8.74 -17.98
CA LEU A 124 0.94 7.95 -18.90
C LEU A 124 0.09 7.14 -19.87
N ASN A 125 -0.98 6.53 -19.37
CA ASN A 125 -1.91 5.75 -20.18
C ASN A 125 -3.28 5.69 -19.53
N ILE A 126 -4.33 5.58 -20.35
CA ILE A 126 -5.69 5.29 -19.90
C ILE A 126 -6.41 4.43 -20.93
N GLN A 127 -7.09 3.40 -20.47
CA GLN A 127 -7.87 2.52 -21.35
C GLN A 127 -9.09 1.97 -20.62
N ASN A 128 -10.16 1.79 -21.37
CA ASN A 128 -11.36 1.08 -20.93
C ASN A 128 -11.39 -0.33 -21.51
N SER A 129 -11.91 -1.27 -20.73
CA SER A 129 -12.34 -2.58 -21.21
C SER A 129 -13.80 -2.81 -20.83
N VAL A 130 -14.57 -3.38 -21.74
CA VAL A 130 -15.95 -3.80 -21.49
C VAL A 130 -15.91 -5.12 -20.72
N GLN A 131 -16.82 -5.29 -19.75
CA GLN A 131 -17.02 -6.58 -19.07
C GLN A 131 -17.84 -7.52 -19.95
#